data_0e15282da56a21be3e3e758b4adb4846
#
_entry.id   0e15282da56a21be3e3e758b4adb4846
#
_cell.length_a   1.000
_cell.length_b   1.000
_cell.length_c   1.000
_cell.angle_alpha   90.00
_cell.angle_beta   90.00
_cell.angle_gamma   90.00
#
_symmetry.space_group_name_H-M   'P 1'
#
loop_
_entity.id
_entity.type
_entity.pdbx_description
1 polymer ?
#
loop_
_entity_poly.entity_id
_entity_poly.type
_entity_poly.pdbx_seq_one_letter_code
_entity_poly.pdbx_strand_id
1 'polypeptide(L)'
;MVDFISGRLLDDTPEEYVRQNVEMSLVLEYSYPRDQVEVEFRIKVGSGTKRVDLALFAPGAAHTQDNIQTIMETKREGTKREDKGDGVGQLESYMAACLNCQHGMWTNGVDRDCFYKSSDRGEHSFIDAIDIPVQGAK
;
A
#
# COMPACT_ATOMS: atom_id res chain seq x y z
N MET A 1 11.29 15.10 -9.28
CA MET A 1 11.74 14.75 -7.91
C MET A 1 12.36 13.36 -7.91
N VAL A 2 13.23 13.09 -6.97
CA VAL A 2 13.86 11.78 -6.83
C VAL A 2 13.03 10.95 -5.83
N ASP A 3 12.63 9.75 -6.22
CA ASP A 3 11.87 8.86 -5.34
C ASP A 3 12.72 8.38 -4.17
N PHE A 4 12.20 8.51 -2.95
CA PHE A 4 12.93 8.21 -1.71
C PHE A 4 13.35 6.74 -1.59
N ILE A 5 12.51 5.82 -2.06
CA ILE A 5 12.80 4.38 -1.98
C ILE A 5 13.62 3.90 -3.17
N SER A 6 13.15 4.17 -4.39
CA SER A 6 13.77 3.60 -5.62
C SER A 6 14.94 4.42 -6.15
N GLY A 7 15.02 5.70 -5.79
CA GLY A 7 16.02 6.62 -6.36
C GLY A 7 15.72 7.06 -7.77
N ARG A 8 14.60 6.62 -8.37
CA ARG A 8 14.24 7.03 -9.73
C ARG A 8 13.79 8.48 -9.77
N LEU A 9 14.04 9.14 -10.90
CA LEU A 9 13.52 10.48 -11.14
C LEU A 9 12.06 10.40 -11.56
N LEU A 10 11.18 11.07 -10.84
CA LEU A 10 9.73 11.06 -11.07
C LEU A 10 9.22 12.47 -11.32
N ASP A 11 8.06 12.57 -11.96
CA ASP A 11 7.38 13.84 -12.18
C ASP A 11 6.94 14.45 -10.84
N ASP A 12 6.96 15.77 -10.81
CA ASP A 12 6.66 16.57 -9.62
C ASP A 12 5.15 16.82 -9.55
N THR A 13 4.40 15.85 -9.04
CA THR A 13 2.93 15.93 -8.96
C THR A 13 2.46 15.96 -7.51
N PRO A 14 1.24 16.47 -7.24
CA PRO A 14 0.68 16.44 -5.88
C PRO A 14 0.60 15.03 -5.29
N GLU A 15 0.28 14.03 -6.11
CA GLU A 15 0.21 12.64 -5.67
C GLU A 15 1.60 12.11 -5.28
N GLU A 16 2.64 12.49 -6.03
CA GLU A 16 4.01 12.11 -5.71
C GLU A 16 4.48 12.67 -4.37
N TYR A 17 4.09 13.89 -4.02
CA TYR A 17 4.42 14.45 -2.71
C TYR A 17 3.83 13.62 -1.58
N VAL A 18 2.57 13.20 -1.72
CA VAL A 18 1.93 12.33 -0.72
C VAL A 18 2.70 11.00 -0.62
N ARG A 19 3.02 10.40 -1.77
CA ARG A 19 3.75 9.12 -1.78
C ARG A 19 5.12 9.24 -1.14
N GLN A 20 5.88 10.30 -1.46
CA GLN A 20 7.20 10.50 -0.87
C GLN A 20 7.14 10.64 0.65
N ASN A 21 6.16 11.36 1.17
CA ASN A 21 5.98 11.49 2.61
C ASN A 21 5.66 10.15 3.26
N VAL A 22 4.85 9.32 2.62
CA VAL A 22 4.54 7.96 3.11
C VAL A 22 5.80 7.08 3.07
N GLU A 23 6.58 7.13 1.98
CA GLU A 23 7.82 6.36 1.87
C GLU A 23 8.81 6.71 2.98
N MET A 24 8.99 8.00 3.24
CA MET A 24 9.85 8.48 4.32
C MET A 24 9.36 7.99 5.68
N SER A 25 8.06 8.05 5.91
CA SER A 25 7.43 7.57 7.13
C SER A 25 7.67 6.07 7.36
N LEU A 26 7.55 5.26 6.29
CA LEU A 26 7.81 3.81 6.38
C LEU A 26 9.22 3.51 6.89
N VAL A 27 10.21 4.21 6.37
CA VAL A 27 11.60 3.98 6.77
C VAL A 27 11.88 4.56 8.15
N LEU A 28 11.44 5.80 8.43
CA LEU A 28 11.82 6.55 9.62
C LEU A 28 10.95 6.27 10.84
N GLU A 29 9.64 6.02 10.63
CA GLU A 29 8.69 5.82 11.73
C GLU A 29 8.29 4.35 11.91
N TYR A 30 8.10 3.63 10.81
CA TYR A 30 7.65 2.22 10.85
C TYR A 30 8.81 1.22 10.77
N SER A 31 10.03 1.70 10.62
CA SER A 31 11.26 0.89 10.63
C SER A 31 11.39 -0.12 9.50
N TYR A 32 10.74 0.10 8.37
CA TYR A 32 10.90 -0.77 7.20
C TYR A 32 12.19 -0.42 6.45
N PRO A 33 13.13 -1.37 6.27
CA PRO A 33 14.26 -1.16 5.38
C PRO A 33 13.79 -0.97 3.94
N ARG A 34 14.53 -0.18 3.17
CA ARG A 34 14.19 0.08 1.77
C ARG A 34 14.03 -1.19 0.94
N ASP A 35 14.79 -2.22 1.22
CA ASP A 35 14.74 -3.49 0.49
C ASP A 35 13.49 -4.33 0.77
N GLN A 36 12.64 -3.93 1.72
CA GLN A 36 11.34 -4.56 1.97
C GLN A 36 10.18 -3.79 1.32
N VAL A 37 10.46 -2.71 0.61
CA VAL A 37 9.45 -1.83 0.03
C VAL A 37 9.64 -1.76 -1.48
N GLU A 38 8.55 -2.02 -2.22
CA GLU A 38 8.51 -1.83 -3.67
C GLU A 38 7.57 -0.68 -4.01
N VAL A 39 8.00 0.17 -4.93
CA VAL A 39 7.25 1.31 -5.44
C VAL A 39 6.66 0.94 -6.79
N GLU A 40 5.37 1.25 -7.00
CA GLU A 40 4.66 0.97 -8.26
C GLU A 40 4.74 -0.52 -8.65
N PHE A 41 4.41 -1.39 -7.72
CA PHE A 41 4.50 -2.84 -7.90
C PHE A 41 3.30 -3.37 -8.68
N ARG A 42 3.54 -4.19 -9.70
CA ARG A 42 2.48 -4.77 -10.54
C ARG A 42 1.86 -6.01 -9.87
N ILE A 43 0.53 -6.05 -9.88
CA ILE A 43 -0.23 -7.21 -9.41
C ILE A 43 -1.29 -7.59 -10.44
N LYS A 44 -1.74 -8.83 -10.37
CA LYS A 44 -2.88 -9.31 -11.17
C LYS A 44 -4.15 -9.20 -10.35
N VAL A 45 -5.16 -8.57 -10.92
CA VAL A 45 -6.50 -8.43 -10.33
C VAL A 45 -7.49 -8.91 -11.37
N GLY A 46 -8.11 -10.09 -11.13
CA GLY A 46 -8.93 -10.74 -12.13
C GLY A 46 -8.14 -11.06 -13.39
N SER A 47 -8.61 -10.60 -14.54
CA SER A 47 -7.93 -10.79 -15.82
C SER A 47 -6.98 -9.63 -16.17
N GLY A 48 -6.91 -8.58 -15.33
CA GLY A 48 -6.14 -7.39 -15.60
C GLY A 48 -4.88 -7.30 -14.77
N THR A 49 -4.05 -6.31 -15.12
CA THR A 49 -2.85 -5.95 -14.36
C THR A 49 -3.03 -4.55 -13.80
N LYS A 50 -2.71 -4.37 -12.53
CA LYS A 50 -2.75 -3.08 -11.83
C LYS A 50 -1.41 -2.82 -11.17
N ARG A 51 -1.13 -1.55 -10.85
CA ARG A 51 0.04 -1.18 -10.06
C ARG A 51 -0.44 -0.65 -8.70
N VAL A 52 0.13 -1.21 -7.64
CA VAL A 52 -0.05 -0.66 -6.30
C VAL A 52 1.04 0.37 -6.06
N ASP A 53 0.71 1.45 -5.37
CA ASP A 53 1.70 2.51 -5.13
C ASP A 53 2.86 2.03 -4.30
N LEU A 54 2.59 1.31 -3.23
CA LEU A 54 3.61 0.73 -2.35
C LEU A 54 3.19 -0.67 -1.92
N ALA A 55 4.15 -1.60 -1.94
CA ALA A 55 3.98 -2.96 -1.43
C ALA A 55 5.08 -3.26 -0.43
N LEU A 56 4.70 -3.83 0.72
CA LEU A 56 5.62 -4.20 1.77
C LEU A 56 5.74 -5.72 1.84
N PHE A 57 6.99 -6.19 2.00
CA PHE A 57 7.33 -7.61 2.04
C PHE A 57 8.02 -7.95 3.36
N ALA A 58 7.96 -9.23 3.75
CA ALA A 58 8.72 -9.73 4.90
C ALA A 58 10.23 -9.71 4.61
N PRO A 59 11.08 -9.61 5.65
CA PRO A 59 12.53 -9.68 5.47
C PRO A 59 12.94 -10.95 4.74
N GLY A 60 13.73 -10.79 3.67
CA GLY A 60 14.25 -11.92 2.90
C GLY A 60 13.25 -12.61 1.99
N ALA A 61 12.00 -12.20 1.97
CA ALA A 61 11.00 -12.78 1.07
C ALA A 61 11.23 -12.32 -0.37
N ALA A 62 10.95 -13.19 -1.33
CA ALA A 62 10.95 -12.79 -2.73
C ALA A 62 9.83 -11.78 -2.97
N HIS A 63 10.10 -10.76 -3.80
CA HIS A 63 9.13 -9.71 -4.10
C HIS A 63 8.17 -10.18 -5.19
N THR A 64 7.22 -11.00 -4.79
CA THR A 64 6.15 -11.52 -5.65
C THR A 64 4.79 -11.16 -5.06
N GLN A 65 3.75 -11.18 -5.89
CA GLN A 65 2.40 -10.82 -5.46
C GLN A 65 1.95 -11.62 -4.23
N ASP A 66 2.23 -12.93 -4.18
CA ASP A 66 1.80 -13.77 -3.08
C ASP A 66 2.52 -13.46 -1.76
N ASN A 67 3.65 -12.80 -1.82
CA ASN A 67 4.44 -12.44 -0.64
C ASN A 67 4.16 -11.02 -0.13
N ILE A 68 3.29 -10.27 -0.79
CA ILE A 68 2.90 -8.95 -0.31
C ILE A 68 2.17 -9.09 1.03
N GLN A 69 2.62 -8.36 2.04
CA GLN A 69 2.00 -8.35 3.36
C GLN A 69 1.14 -7.13 3.59
N THR A 70 1.53 -6.00 3.01
CA THR A 70 0.82 -4.73 3.17
C THR A 70 0.80 -3.99 1.84
N ILE A 71 -0.33 -3.42 1.50
CA ILE A 71 -0.50 -2.55 0.32
C ILE A 71 -0.85 -1.15 0.80
N MET A 72 -0.24 -0.16 0.17
CA MET A 72 -0.55 1.24 0.44
C MET A 72 -0.89 1.95 -0.86
N GLU A 73 -1.99 2.69 -0.85
CA GLU A 73 -2.43 3.54 -1.95
C GLU A 73 -2.38 4.99 -1.51
N THR A 74 -1.68 5.79 -2.29
CA THR A 74 -1.51 7.21 -2.01
C THR A 74 -2.19 8.01 -3.12
N LYS A 75 -2.98 8.99 -2.72
CA LYS A 75 -3.73 9.85 -3.64
C LYS A 75 -3.41 11.31 -3.36
N ARG A 76 -3.64 12.17 -4.33
CA ARG A 76 -3.48 13.61 -4.13
C ARG A 76 -4.49 14.11 -3.10
N GLU A 77 -4.14 15.19 -2.42
CA GLU A 77 -5.04 15.86 -1.49
C GLU A 77 -6.34 16.24 -2.21
N GLY A 78 -7.47 16.04 -1.53
CA GLY A 78 -8.79 16.29 -2.11
C GLY A 78 -9.48 15.06 -2.68
N THR A 79 -8.75 13.96 -2.94
CA THR A 79 -9.38 12.70 -3.34
C THR A 79 -10.18 12.15 -2.16
N LYS A 80 -11.43 11.78 -2.40
CA LYS A 80 -12.32 11.28 -1.34
C LYS A 80 -12.18 9.78 -1.17
N ARG A 81 -12.30 9.31 0.07
CA ARG A 81 -12.23 7.88 0.39
C ARG A 81 -13.32 7.07 -0.30
N GLU A 82 -14.45 7.69 -0.61
CA GLU A 82 -15.60 7.05 -1.25
C GLU A 82 -15.52 7.05 -2.79
N ASP A 83 -14.48 7.64 -3.36
CA ASP A 83 -14.31 7.69 -4.80
C ASP A 83 -14.31 6.28 -5.39
N LYS A 84 -15.08 6.05 -6.47
CA LYS A 84 -15.26 4.71 -7.04
C LYS A 84 -14.00 4.16 -7.68
N GLY A 85 -13.15 5.01 -8.23
CA GLY A 85 -11.92 4.59 -8.90
C GLY A 85 -10.67 4.70 -8.03
N ASP A 86 -10.63 5.76 -7.20
CA ASP A 86 -9.42 6.14 -6.45
C ASP A 86 -9.59 6.09 -4.93
N GLY A 87 -10.74 5.64 -4.44
CA GLY A 87 -11.02 5.58 -3.02
C GLY A 87 -10.59 4.26 -2.37
N VAL A 88 -11.07 4.02 -1.15
CA VAL A 88 -10.71 2.83 -0.36
C VAL A 88 -11.15 1.52 -1.02
N GLY A 89 -12.17 1.53 -1.85
CA GLY A 89 -12.61 0.35 -2.60
C GLY A 89 -11.53 -0.20 -3.52
N GLN A 90 -10.71 0.66 -4.11
CA GLN A 90 -9.57 0.25 -4.91
C GLN A 90 -8.54 -0.50 -4.07
N LEU A 91 -8.21 0.02 -2.89
CA LEU A 91 -7.30 -0.64 -1.96
C LEU A 91 -7.82 -2.02 -1.55
N GLU A 92 -9.10 -2.12 -1.19
CA GLU A 92 -9.71 -3.38 -0.78
C GLU A 92 -9.67 -4.42 -1.90
N SER A 93 -9.92 -3.99 -3.14
CA SER A 93 -9.82 -4.84 -4.33
C SER A 93 -8.40 -5.41 -4.49
N TYR A 94 -7.39 -4.59 -4.29
CA TYR A 94 -5.99 -5.01 -4.39
C TYR A 94 -5.60 -5.96 -3.26
N MET A 95 -6.04 -5.67 -2.04
CA MET A 95 -5.80 -6.55 -0.89
C MET A 95 -6.44 -7.93 -1.09
N ALA A 96 -7.64 -7.96 -1.65
CA ALA A 96 -8.34 -9.23 -1.93
C ALA A 96 -7.60 -10.07 -2.96
N ALA A 97 -6.93 -9.43 -3.93
CA ALA A 97 -6.20 -10.12 -4.99
C ALA A 97 -4.85 -10.70 -4.54
N CYS A 98 -4.35 -10.28 -3.38
CA CYS A 98 -3.03 -10.70 -2.87
C CYS A 98 -3.21 -11.67 -1.71
N LEU A 99 -2.83 -12.93 -1.93
CA LEU A 99 -3.15 -14.06 -1.04
C LEU A 99 -2.78 -13.80 0.42
N ASN A 100 -1.58 -13.33 0.67
CA ASN A 100 -1.04 -13.15 2.04
C ASN A 100 -1.07 -11.71 2.53
N CYS A 101 -1.70 -10.82 1.78
CA CYS A 101 -1.83 -9.43 2.19
C CYS A 101 -2.87 -9.32 3.30
N GLN A 102 -2.44 -8.85 4.47
CA GLN A 102 -3.31 -8.71 5.63
C GLN A 102 -3.60 -7.27 6.00
N HIS A 103 -2.76 -6.33 5.58
CA HIS A 103 -2.86 -4.93 5.98
C HIS A 103 -2.90 -4.03 4.77
N GLY A 104 -3.60 -2.91 4.90
CA GLY A 104 -3.64 -1.90 3.87
C GLY A 104 -3.83 -0.51 4.43
N MET A 105 -3.31 0.48 3.71
CA MET A 105 -3.52 1.89 4.05
C MET A 105 -3.86 2.66 2.78
N TRP A 106 -4.88 3.51 2.89
CA TRP A 106 -5.24 4.50 1.90
C TRP A 106 -5.03 5.88 2.51
N THR A 107 -4.36 6.78 1.79
CA THR A 107 -4.18 8.14 2.26
C THR A 107 -4.13 9.13 1.11
N ASN A 108 -4.68 10.34 1.33
CA ASN A 108 -4.55 11.47 0.43
C ASN A 108 -3.64 12.57 1.02
N GLY A 109 -2.89 12.22 2.07
CA GLY A 109 -2.03 13.18 2.78
C GLY A 109 -2.71 13.89 3.94
N VAL A 110 -4.03 13.95 3.94
CA VAL A 110 -4.85 14.56 5.02
C VAL A 110 -5.62 13.48 5.75
N ASP A 111 -6.36 12.66 4.99
CA ASP A 111 -7.14 11.56 5.51
C ASP A 111 -6.36 10.26 5.36
N ARG A 112 -6.51 9.36 6.32
CA ARG A 112 -5.84 8.06 6.31
C ARG A 112 -6.81 7.01 6.82
N ASP A 113 -6.97 5.94 6.03
CA ASP A 113 -7.77 4.78 6.39
C ASP A 113 -6.89 3.54 6.35
N CYS A 114 -6.85 2.79 7.44
CA CYS A 114 -6.10 1.55 7.53
C CYS A 114 -7.05 0.39 7.75
N PHE A 115 -6.72 -0.77 7.15
CA PHE A 115 -7.56 -1.95 7.20
C PHE A 115 -6.75 -3.20 7.52
N TYR A 116 -7.40 -4.14 8.19
CA TYR A 116 -6.94 -5.50 8.35
C TYR A 116 -7.88 -6.41 7.56
N LYS A 117 -7.32 -7.29 6.73
CA LYS A 117 -8.10 -8.25 5.96
C LYS A 117 -8.32 -9.52 6.77
N SER A 118 -9.57 -9.84 7.05
CA SER A 118 -9.97 -11.10 7.66
C SER A 118 -10.62 -11.98 6.58
N SER A 119 -10.22 -13.24 6.53
CA SER A 119 -10.76 -14.20 5.57
C SER A 119 -11.45 -15.34 6.31
N ASP A 120 -12.69 -15.62 5.94
CA ASP A 120 -13.48 -16.70 6.51
C ASP A 120 -14.29 -17.36 5.39
N ARG A 121 -14.15 -18.68 5.23
CA ARG A 121 -14.87 -19.48 4.25
C ARG A 121 -14.76 -18.94 2.82
N GLY A 122 -13.58 -18.42 2.47
CA GLY A 122 -13.33 -17.85 1.16
C GLY A 122 -13.82 -16.42 0.96
N GLU A 123 -14.45 -15.83 1.96
CA GLU A 123 -14.90 -14.45 1.93
C GLU A 123 -13.90 -13.56 2.68
N HIS A 124 -13.70 -12.34 2.15
CA HIS A 124 -12.83 -11.35 2.77
C HIS A 124 -13.66 -10.25 3.40
N SER A 125 -13.27 -9.87 4.62
CA SER A 125 -13.82 -8.71 5.32
C SER A 125 -12.67 -7.75 5.61
N PHE A 126 -12.92 -6.45 5.45
CA PHE A 126 -11.94 -5.41 5.70
C PHE A 126 -12.34 -4.66 6.96
N ILE A 127 -11.56 -4.84 8.01
CA ILE A 127 -11.85 -4.29 9.34
C ILE A 127 -11.00 -3.05 9.54
N ASP A 128 -11.63 -1.96 9.98
CA ASP A 128 -10.91 -0.72 10.26
C ASP A 128 -9.84 -0.95 11.33
N ALA A 129 -8.65 -0.43 11.06
CA ALA A 129 -7.53 -0.48 11.98
C ALA A 129 -7.01 0.94 12.23
N ILE A 130 -6.35 1.14 13.37
CA ILE A 130 -5.80 2.46 13.72
C ILE A 130 -4.61 2.78 12.82
N ASP A 131 -3.80 1.77 12.50
CA ASP A 131 -2.59 1.95 11.72
C ASP A 131 -2.16 0.61 11.10
N ILE A 132 -1.15 0.66 10.22
CA ILE A 132 -0.46 -0.54 9.76
C ILE A 132 0.60 -0.93 10.79
N PRO A 133 1.06 -2.21 10.81
CA PRO A 133 2.05 -2.62 11.80
C PRO A 133 3.42 -2.00 11.52
N VAL A 134 4.16 -1.76 12.59
CA VAL A 134 5.58 -1.44 12.52
C VAL A 134 6.33 -2.71 12.09
N GLN A 135 7.43 -2.58 11.35
CA GLN A 135 8.23 -3.71 10.90
C GLN A 135 8.69 -4.54 12.11
N GLY A 136 8.49 -5.85 12.03
CA GLY A 136 8.83 -6.76 13.12
C GLY A 136 7.79 -6.86 14.22
N ALA A 137 6.71 -6.08 14.19
CA ALA A 137 5.60 -6.20 15.14
C ALA A 137 4.80 -7.48 14.87
N LYS A 138 4.29 -8.07 15.93
CA LYS A 138 3.49 -9.31 15.85
C LYS A 138 2.01 -9.02 16.03
#